data_49f2777ab745403592b54d08dc76cb01
#
_entry.id   49f2777ab745403592b54d08dc76cb01
#
_cell.length_a   1.000
_cell.length_b   1.000
_cell.length_c   1.000
_cell.angle_alpha   90.00
_cell.angle_beta   90.00
_cell.angle_gamma   90.00
#
_symmetry.space_group_name_H-M   'P 1'
#
loop_
_entity.id
_entity.type
_entity.pdbx_description
1 polymer ?
#
loop_
_entity_poly.entity_id
_entity_poly.type
_entity_poly.pdbx_seq_one_letter_code
_entity_poly.pdbx_strand_id
1 'polypeptide(L)'
;MKKLFCFLAIIATFGLINIPSFATEAPSYDSTYNSNTGAFFANGTPIVISEVDGNTVITWDGGSQIVPNTVSVFGGGVGENYDSTQITMKSGTIQNLIGGGIGYTPDNSSNVINTNITINGGTITNAVTGSGYFNAKVANSNIQMNGGTALSVQGGGMASGKIDGINYSVGNKDDAINSSNRTDIANIVISGGKITYGLFGGGQGYSYTGNVNLTISDGDLNGSYVTAGGSNGYTESANVKLTGGKISVYQAVNRGTLNTATIKVAGSSIDKFYVGGETEDKSVTGVINNINTHLISGNIENLDSGTSNGTPITIDDENYKVTATNSIKITNNNLGSSKSAIDYDFSVPTKNIKLFVNQNMKIEAIVTTNPAGYEEVFNDLFSYSVDDESIAEVNEDGIITGVSKGTTSVIIKNGEKAQTIDVTVTDLQLLNIFLLILVICTMAIFAILFAFLYLEIL
;
A
#
# COMPACT_ATOMS: atom_id res chain seq x y z
N MET A 1 12.08 23.68 23.16
CA MET A 1 13.53 23.56 22.89
C MET A 1 13.99 22.09 22.72
N LYS A 2 13.57 21.10 23.53
CA LYS A 2 13.99 19.69 23.32
C LYS A 2 13.46 19.03 22.04
N LYS A 3 12.26 19.41 21.56
CA LYS A 3 11.67 18.88 20.30
C LYS A 3 12.31 19.49 19.04
N LEU A 4 12.80 20.71 19.11
CA LEU A 4 13.47 21.38 17.97
C LEU A 4 14.86 20.77 17.68
N PHE A 5 15.57 20.29 18.73
CA PHE A 5 16.87 19.63 18.58
C PHE A 5 16.76 18.26 17.89
N CYS A 6 15.67 17.51 18.15
CA CYS A 6 15.41 16.26 17.43
C CYS A 6 15.15 16.50 15.93
N PHE A 7 14.48 17.60 15.57
CA PHE A 7 14.15 17.89 14.17
C PHE A 7 15.39 18.25 13.32
N LEU A 8 16.33 19.01 13.91
CA LEU A 8 17.60 19.30 13.23
C LEU A 8 18.54 18.06 13.16
N ALA A 9 18.52 17.21 14.18
CA ALA A 9 19.34 16.00 14.18
C ALA A 9 18.86 14.97 13.15
N ILE A 10 17.55 14.91 12.89
CA ILE A 10 16.95 13.94 11.95
C ILE A 10 17.17 14.38 10.48
N ILE A 11 17.17 15.67 10.19
CA ILE A 11 17.61 16.16 8.85
C ILE A 11 19.08 15.75 8.59
N ALA A 12 19.90 15.70 9.64
CA ALA A 12 21.28 15.23 9.54
C ALA A 12 21.38 13.70 9.37
N THR A 13 20.43 12.92 9.94
CA THR A 13 20.46 11.45 9.81
C THR A 13 19.93 10.94 8.49
N PHE A 14 18.95 11.60 7.88
CA PHE A 14 18.53 11.26 6.50
C PHE A 14 19.60 11.62 5.44
N GLY A 15 20.57 12.47 5.77
CA GLY A 15 21.68 12.85 4.89
C GLY A 15 22.94 11.99 5.01
N LEU A 16 22.99 11.03 5.95
CA LEU A 16 24.19 10.22 6.19
C LEU A 16 24.02 8.79 5.64
N ILE A 17 23.69 8.66 4.36
CA ILE A 17 24.12 7.48 3.64
C ILE A 17 25.57 7.78 3.24
N ASN A 18 26.54 7.15 3.90
CA ASN A 18 27.89 7.09 3.36
C ASN A 18 27.83 6.25 2.10
N ILE A 19 27.51 6.87 0.97
CA ILE A 19 27.67 6.26 -0.34
C ILE A 19 29.05 6.69 -0.80
N PRO A 20 29.94 5.75 -1.16
CA PRO A 20 31.32 6.04 -1.48
C PRO A 20 31.47 6.91 -2.72
N SER A 21 32.59 7.60 -2.83
CA SER A 21 32.98 8.31 -4.03
C SER A 21 33.18 7.33 -5.18
N PHE A 22 32.48 7.52 -6.27
CA PHE A 22 32.65 6.71 -7.46
C PHE A 22 33.50 7.46 -8.47
N ALA A 23 34.55 6.79 -8.91
CA ALA A 23 35.29 7.15 -10.14
C ALA A 23 34.29 7.11 -11.32
N THR A 24 34.59 7.84 -12.38
CA THR A 24 33.74 8.09 -13.56
C THR A 24 33.29 6.85 -14.34
N GLU A 25 33.68 5.65 -13.94
CA GLU A 25 33.15 4.39 -14.47
C GLU A 25 32.27 3.73 -13.42
N ALA A 26 31.00 3.47 -13.78
CA ALA A 26 30.07 2.73 -12.95
C ALA A 26 30.66 1.32 -12.68
N PRO A 27 30.93 0.96 -11.43
CA PRO A 27 31.44 -0.39 -11.15
C PRO A 27 30.32 -1.41 -11.47
N SER A 28 30.70 -2.55 -12.08
CA SER A 28 29.79 -3.69 -12.20
C SER A 28 29.64 -4.32 -10.81
N TYR A 29 28.49 -4.10 -10.18
CA TYR A 29 28.18 -4.74 -8.91
C TYR A 29 27.45 -6.06 -9.17
N ASP A 30 28.08 -7.15 -8.79
CA ASP A 30 27.38 -8.41 -8.58
C ASP A 30 26.44 -8.27 -7.37
N SER A 31 25.45 -9.16 -7.24
CA SER A 31 24.53 -9.23 -6.07
C SER A 31 25.33 -9.57 -4.80
N THR A 32 26.08 -8.60 -4.27
CA THR A 32 26.98 -8.80 -3.13
C THR A 32 27.08 -7.53 -2.29
N TYR A 33 27.28 -7.74 -0.98
CA TYR A 33 27.60 -6.66 -0.07
C TYR A 33 29.02 -6.14 -0.35
N ASN A 34 29.11 -4.84 -0.54
CA ASN A 34 30.40 -4.17 -0.67
C ASN A 34 30.70 -3.42 0.62
N SER A 35 31.72 -3.88 1.36
CA SER A 35 32.12 -3.30 2.65
C SER A 35 32.59 -1.85 2.56
N ASN A 36 33.09 -1.42 1.39
CA ASN A 36 33.52 -0.03 1.17
C ASN A 36 32.35 0.92 1.01
N THR A 37 31.18 0.41 0.56
CA THR A 37 29.99 1.21 0.29
C THR A 37 28.93 1.10 1.38
N GLY A 38 28.99 0.08 2.25
CA GLY A 38 27.93 -0.23 3.20
C GLY A 38 26.60 -0.61 2.54
N ALA A 39 26.65 -1.02 1.25
CA ALA A 39 25.46 -1.31 0.46
C ALA A 39 25.49 -2.73 -0.11
N PHE A 40 24.32 -3.31 -0.25
CA PHE A 40 24.04 -4.55 -0.98
C PHE A 40 23.12 -4.22 -2.16
N PHE A 41 23.52 -4.57 -3.37
CA PHE A 41 22.71 -4.40 -4.58
C PHE A 41 22.25 -5.77 -5.09
N ALA A 42 20.94 -5.98 -5.10
CA ALA A 42 20.36 -7.24 -5.60
C ALA A 42 20.34 -7.32 -7.14
N ASN A 43 20.49 -6.19 -7.83
CA ASN A 43 20.57 -6.10 -9.30
C ASN A 43 19.41 -6.84 -10.00
N GLY A 44 18.17 -6.63 -9.48
CA GLY A 44 16.98 -7.28 -10.01
C GLY A 44 16.76 -8.72 -9.52
N THR A 45 17.73 -9.34 -8.85
CA THR A 45 17.59 -10.69 -8.30
C THR A 45 16.66 -10.67 -7.07
N PRO A 46 15.65 -11.55 -6.99
CA PRO A 46 14.83 -11.69 -5.79
C PRO A 46 15.67 -12.08 -4.58
N ILE A 47 15.50 -11.38 -3.47
CA ILE A 47 16.25 -11.62 -2.23
C ILE A 47 15.33 -11.78 -1.01
N VAL A 48 15.83 -12.53 -0.02
CA VAL A 48 15.22 -12.69 1.30
C VAL A 48 16.20 -12.26 2.38
N ILE A 49 15.76 -11.38 3.28
CA ILE A 49 16.53 -10.95 4.45
C ILE A 49 15.98 -11.67 5.66
N SER A 50 16.86 -12.33 6.41
CA SER A 50 16.50 -13.07 7.64
C SER A 50 17.62 -13.00 8.67
N GLU A 51 17.32 -13.35 9.92
CA GLU A 51 18.32 -13.57 10.95
C GLU A 51 18.62 -15.07 11.07
N VAL A 52 19.90 -15.40 11.06
CA VAL A 52 20.40 -16.77 11.24
C VAL A 52 21.55 -16.71 12.24
N ASP A 53 21.44 -17.43 13.35
CA ASP A 53 22.44 -17.47 14.43
C ASP A 53 22.88 -16.07 14.92
N GLY A 54 21.90 -15.14 15.04
CA GLY A 54 22.14 -13.78 15.50
C GLY A 54 22.76 -12.83 14.45
N ASN A 55 22.93 -13.29 13.20
CA ASN A 55 23.44 -12.48 12.11
C ASN A 55 22.35 -12.18 11.09
N THR A 56 22.36 -10.97 10.54
CA THR A 56 21.51 -10.64 9.38
C THR A 56 22.11 -11.26 8.12
N VAL A 57 21.30 -12.07 7.44
CA VAL A 57 21.68 -12.82 6.24
C VAL A 57 20.78 -12.43 5.09
N ILE A 58 21.38 -12.09 3.96
CA ILE A 58 20.65 -11.91 2.68
C ILE A 58 20.87 -13.17 1.86
N THR A 59 19.75 -13.76 1.37
CA THR A 59 19.76 -15.00 0.57
C THR A 59 19.14 -14.71 -0.79
N TRP A 60 19.68 -15.30 -1.86
CA TRP A 60 19.16 -15.30 -3.23
C TRP A 60 19.32 -16.67 -3.86
N ASP A 61 18.78 -16.87 -5.06
CA ASP A 61 18.98 -18.12 -5.79
C ASP A 61 20.48 -18.33 -6.07
N GLY A 62 21.03 -19.40 -5.55
CA GLY A 62 22.43 -19.80 -5.67
C GLY A 62 23.39 -19.19 -4.64
N GLY A 63 22.92 -18.37 -3.64
CA GLY A 63 23.83 -17.83 -2.65
C GLY A 63 23.21 -17.20 -1.41
N SER A 64 24.09 -16.90 -0.47
CA SER A 64 23.74 -16.10 0.72
C SER A 64 24.97 -15.34 1.23
N GLN A 65 24.73 -14.25 1.95
CA GLN A 65 25.78 -13.43 2.54
C GLN A 65 25.33 -12.85 3.89
N ILE A 66 26.23 -12.93 4.89
CA ILE A 66 26.08 -12.21 6.15
C ILE A 66 26.42 -10.75 5.90
N VAL A 67 25.55 -9.86 6.38
CA VAL A 67 25.70 -8.40 6.23
C VAL A 67 25.64 -7.71 7.60
N PRO A 68 26.29 -6.55 7.77
CA PRO A 68 26.19 -5.79 9.01
C PRO A 68 24.80 -5.13 9.14
N ASN A 69 24.38 -4.86 10.36
CA ASN A 69 23.10 -4.20 10.67
C ASN A 69 23.00 -2.75 10.12
N THR A 70 24.10 -2.20 9.66
CA THR A 70 24.19 -0.87 9.03
C THR A 70 24.09 -0.91 7.51
N VAL A 71 23.83 -2.09 6.92
CA VAL A 71 23.72 -2.24 5.46
C VAL A 71 22.50 -1.50 4.90
N SER A 72 22.69 -0.87 3.74
CA SER A 72 21.61 -0.38 2.89
C SER A 72 21.38 -1.40 1.76
N VAL A 73 20.15 -1.90 1.64
CA VAL A 73 19.80 -2.95 0.68
C VAL A 73 18.99 -2.34 -0.46
N PHE A 74 19.46 -2.51 -1.70
CA PHE A 74 18.82 -2.04 -2.92
C PHE A 74 18.35 -3.23 -3.75
N GLY A 75 17.11 -3.17 -4.23
CA GLY A 75 16.57 -4.17 -5.16
C GLY A 75 17.16 -4.05 -6.57
N GLY A 76 17.37 -2.82 -7.03
CA GLY A 76 18.06 -2.51 -8.28
C GLY A 76 19.56 -2.32 -8.12
N GLY A 77 20.21 -1.88 -9.19
CA GLY A 77 21.64 -1.56 -9.28
C GLY A 77 21.90 -0.07 -9.42
N VAL A 78 23.11 0.24 -9.90
CA VAL A 78 23.57 1.61 -10.16
C VAL A 78 23.52 1.89 -11.66
N GLY A 79 22.66 2.82 -12.09
CA GLY A 79 22.55 3.21 -13.50
C GLY A 79 21.99 2.11 -14.42
N GLU A 80 21.30 1.13 -13.88
CA GLU A 80 20.82 -0.03 -14.62
C GLU A 80 19.29 -0.10 -14.62
N ASN A 81 18.74 -0.85 -15.59
CA ASN A 81 17.29 -0.99 -15.78
C ASN A 81 16.85 -2.42 -15.50
N TYR A 82 15.71 -2.56 -14.82
CA TYR A 82 15.13 -3.85 -14.46
C TYR A 82 13.61 -3.84 -14.68
N ASP A 83 13.06 -4.96 -15.11
CA ASP A 83 11.60 -5.13 -15.18
C ASP A 83 10.98 -5.24 -13.79
N SER A 84 11.68 -5.91 -12.88
CA SER A 84 11.19 -6.09 -11.51
C SER A 84 12.32 -6.26 -10.51
N THR A 85 12.07 -5.80 -9.28
CA THR A 85 12.85 -6.12 -8.09
C THR A 85 11.95 -6.73 -7.05
N GLN A 86 12.48 -7.64 -6.23
CA GLN A 86 11.72 -8.27 -5.17
C GLN A 86 12.57 -8.45 -3.90
N ILE A 87 12.12 -7.85 -2.81
CA ILE A 87 12.77 -7.96 -1.51
C ILE A 87 11.75 -8.46 -0.49
N THR A 88 12.07 -9.54 0.20
CA THR A 88 11.28 -10.04 1.33
C THR A 88 12.11 -9.97 2.60
N MET A 89 11.68 -9.19 3.59
CA MET A 89 12.30 -9.16 4.93
C MET A 89 11.46 -9.95 5.91
N LYS A 90 12.04 -11.02 6.48
CA LYS A 90 11.41 -11.88 7.46
C LYS A 90 11.87 -11.57 8.89
N SER A 91 13.13 -11.22 9.07
CA SER A 91 13.76 -10.91 10.36
C SER A 91 15.12 -10.24 10.13
N GLY A 92 15.89 -10.00 11.20
CA GLY A 92 17.20 -9.35 11.16
C GLY A 92 17.11 -7.83 11.25
N THR A 93 18.25 -7.18 11.14
CA THR A 93 18.37 -5.71 11.24
C THR A 93 19.18 -5.16 10.08
N ILE A 94 18.66 -4.11 9.43
CA ILE A 94 19.32 -3.37 8.36
C ILE A 94 19.13 -1.86 8.57
N GLN A 95 19.90 -1.05 7.87
CA GLN A 95 19.75 0.40 7.95
C GLN A 95 18.66 0.91 7.00
N ASN A 96 18.77 0.61 5.71
CA ASN A 96 17.81 1.06 4.70
C ASN A 96 17.36 -0.11 3.82
N LEU A 97 16.12 -0.03 3.35
CA LEU A 97 15.53 -0.98 2.42
C LEU A 97 14.95 -0.21 1.23
N ILE A 98 15.55 -0.38 0.05
CA ILE A 98 15.22 0.42 -1.14
C ILE A 98 14.77 -0.52 -2.27
N GLY A 99 13.57 -0.31 -2.81
CA GLY A 99 13.02 -1.13 -3.88
C GLY A 99 13.75 -0.98 -5.20
N GLY A 100 14.07 0.25 -5.60
CA GLY A 100 14.79 0.55 -6.83
C GLY A 100 16.30 0.56 -6.69
N GLY A 101 16.97 1.24 -7.61
CA GLY A 101 18.41 1.42 -7.62
C GLY A 101 18.83 2.88 -7.41
N ILE A 102 20.05 3.20 -7.83
CA ILE A 102 20.64 4.53 -7.76
C ILE A 102 20.95 5.04 -9.17
N GLY A 103 20.51 6.26 -9.49
CA GLY A 103 20.94 6.98 -10.68
C GLY A 103 21.69 8.25 -10.29
N TYR A 104 22.98 8.35 -10.61
CA TYR A 104 23.77 9.53 -10.22
C TYR A 104 23.57 10.73 -11.15
N THR A 105 23.36 10.47 -12.43
CA THR A 105 23.13 11.49 -13.45
C THR A 105 21.91 11.12 -14.30
N PRO A 106 21.32 12.05 -15.06
CA PRO A 106 20.25 11.72 -16.00
C PRO A 106 20.64 10.66 -17.04
N ASP A 107 21.90 10.66 -17.49
CA ASP A 107 22.42 9.69 -18.47
C ASP A 107 22.76 8.32 -17.81
N ASN A 108 22.95 8.31 -16.50
CA ASN A 108 23.16 7.10 -15.69
C ASN A 108 22.00 6.95 -14.70
N SER A 109 20.80 6.89 -15.22
CA SER A 109 19.58 6.70 -14.43
C SER A 109 19.32 5.21 -14.18
N SER A 110 18.78 4.89 -13.00
CA SER A 110 18.28 3.54 -12.71
C SER A 110 16.78 3.51 -12.93
N ASN A 111 16.30 2.64 -13.82
CA ASN A 111 14.89 2.52 -14.12
C ASN A 111 14.40 1.13 -13.75
N VAL A 112 13.29 1.07 -12.99
CA VAL A 112 12.63 -0.19 -12.61
C VAL A 112 11.16 -0.09 -12.94
N ILE A 113 10.60 -1.10 -13.61
CA ILE A 113 9.17 -1.09 -13.89
C ILE A 113 8.39 -1.39 -12.60
N ASN A 114 8.73 -2.48 -11.91
CA ASN A 114 8.03 -2.86 -10.68
C ASN A 114 9.02 -3.08 -9.53
N THR A 115 8.88 -2.35 -8.44
CA THR A 115 9.55 -2.66 -7.19
C THR A 115 8.58 -3.32 -6.22
N ASN A 116 9.02 -4.41 -5.55
CA ASN A 116 8.19 -5.15 -4.63
C ASN A 116 8.94 -5.37 -3.32
N ILE A 117 8.47 -4.75 -2.25
CA ILE A 117 9.00 -4.89 -0.90
C ILE A 117 7.94 -5.52 -0.01
N THR A 118 8.26 -6.65 0.61
CA THR A 118 7.41 -7.30 1.62
C THR A 118 8.15 -7.37 2.94
N ILE A 119 7.59 -6.80 4.00
CA ILE A 119 8.17 -6.78 5.34
C ILE A 119 7.25 -7.58 6.27
N ASN A 120 7.69 -8.77 6.66
CA ASN A 120 6.96 -9.64 7.59
C ASN A 120 7.53 -9.58 9.02
N GLY A 121 8.73 -9.01 9.18
CA GLY A 121 9.41 -8.87 10.47
C GLY A 121 10.75 -8.18 10.33
N GLY A 122 11.52 -8.14 11.42
CA GLY A 122 12.83 -7.49 11.47
C GLY A 122 12.78 -5.98 11.78
N THR A 123 13.94 -5.34 11.70
CA THR A 123 14.10 -3.92 12.04
C THR A 123 14.84 -3.17 10.93
N ILE A 124 14.22 -2.13 10.41
CA ILE A 124 14.82 -1.16 9.50
C ILE A 124 15.09 0.11 10.32
N THR A 125 16.36 0.37 10.64
CA THR A 125 16.73 1.43 11.60
C THR A 125 16.62 2.84 11.03
N ASN A 126 16.49 3.00 9.70
CA ASN A 126 16.30 4.28 9.04
C ASN A 126 15.09 4.23 8.10
N ALA A 127 15.23 3.97 6.81
CA ALA A 127 14.14 4.16 5.86
C ALA A 127 13.82 2.93 5.01
N VAL A 128 12.52 2.73 4.75
CA VAL A 128 12.00 1.95 3.64
C VAL A 128 11.64 2.93 2.52
N THR A 129 12.20 2.74 1.33
CA THR A 129 11.95 3.55 0.15
C THR A 129 11.44 2.65 -0.96
N GLY A 130 10.20 2.85 -1.39
CA GLY A 130 9.59 1.99 -2.41
C GLY A 130 10.25 2.11 -3.78
N SER A 131 10.67 3.32 -4.15
CA SER A 131 11.36 3.62 -5.39
C SER A 131 12.89 3.64 -5.21
N GLY A 132 13.61 4.45 -5.96
CA GLY A 132 15.07 4.54 -5.93
C GLY A 132 15.58 5.92 -5.56
N TYR A 133 16.90 6.09 -5.65
CA TYR A 133 17.61 7.30 -5.25
C TYR A 133 18.07 8.15 -6.43
N PHE A 134 18.03 9.46 -6.26
CA PHE A 134 18.48 10.51 -7.20
C PHE A 134 17.78 10.44 -8.57
N ASN A 135 18.46 10.14 -9.67
CA ASN A 135 17.87 10.01 -11.00
C ASN A 135 17.24 8.61 -11.22
N ALA A 136 16.54 8.08 -10.24
CA ALA A 136 15.86 6.80 -10.38
C ALA A 136 14.41 7.00 -10.82
N LYS A 137 13.94 6.12 -11.71
CA LYS A 137 12.56 6.09 -12.17
C LYS A 137 11.95 4.74 -11.87
N VAL A 138 10.77 4.74 -11.27
CA VAL A 138 10.00 3.52 -10.98
C VAL A 138 8.57 3.71 -11.47
N ALA A 139 8.09 2.80 -12.29
CA ALA A 139 6.71 2.89 -12.74
C ALA A 139 5.75 2.47 -11.61
N ASN A 140 5.97 1.33 -10.98
CA ASN A 140 5.14 0.85 -9.88
C ASN A 140 6.00 0.50 -8.66
N SER A 141 5.85 1.26 -7.60
CA SER A 141 6.45 1.01 -6.29
C SER A 141 5.42 0.31 -5.39
N ASN A 142 5.75 -0.89 -4.91
CA ASN A 142 4.85 -1.68 -4.06
C ASN A 142 5.52 -1.98 -2.73
N ILE A 143 4.92 -1.54 -1.62
CA ILE A 143 5.35 -1.82 -0.25
C ILE A 143 4.20 -2.50 0.48
N GLN A 144 4.46 -3.70 0.99
CA GLN A 144 3.58 -4.45 1.89
C GLN A 144 4.29 -4.63 3.23
N MET A 145 3.77 -4.03 4.31
CA MET A 145 4.29 -4.21 5.66
C MET A 145 3.25 -4.93 6.52
N ASN A 146 3.55 -6.19 6.84
CA ASN A 146 2.71 -7.07 7.66
C ASN A 146 3.22 -7.15 9.11
N GLY A 147 4.46 -6.72 9.35
CA GLY A 147 5.11 -6.80 10.67
C GLY A 147 6.46 -6.08 10.66
N GLY A 148 7.23 -6.26 11.73
CA GLY A 148 8.54 -5.63 11.88
C GLY A 148 8.48 -4.18 12.36
N THR A 149 9.63 -3.51 12.36
CA THR A 149 9.76 -2.10 12.79
C THR A 149 10.55 -1.31 11.77
N ALA A 150 10.08 -0.12 11.40
CA ALA A 150 10.79 0.83 10.57
C ALA A 150 10.79 2.22 11.24
N LEU A 151 11.88 3.00 11.05
CA LEU A 151 11.86 4.40 11.46
C LEU A 151 10.92 5.18 10.54
N SER A 152 11.09 5.04 9.22
CA SER A 152 10.20 5.66 8.24
C SER A 152 9.92 4.77 7.04
N VAL A 153 8.79 5.03 6.38
CA VAL A 153 8.37 4.39 5.13
C VAL A 153 7.96 5.47 4.14
N GLN A 154 8.41 5.37 2.89
CA GLN A 154 8.03 6.28 1.82
C GLN A 154 7.75 5.52 0.52
N GLY A 155 6.63 5.85 -0.14
CA GLY A 155 6.22 5.16 -1.37
C GLY A 155 7.01 5.59 -2.60
N GLY A 156 7.30 6.88 -2.70
CA GLY A 156 8.12 7.43 -3.78
C GLY A 156 9.62 7.27 -3.55
N GLY A 157 10.41 7.95 -4.34
CA GLY A 157 11.87 7.90 -4.29
C GLY A 157 12.50 9.03 -3.45
N MET A 158 13.81 9.03 -3.39
CA MET A 158 14.62 10.04 -2.71
C MET A 158 15.44 10.83 -3.74
N ALA A 159 15.02 12.07 -4.03
CA ALA A 159 15.68 12.92 -5.03
C ALA A 159 16.84 13.74 -4.46
N SER A 160 16.99 13.86 -3.14
CA SER A 160 18.09 14.58 -2.51
C SER A 160 18.70 13.78 -1.39
N GLY A 161 20.00 13.90 -1.23
CA GLY A 161 20.78 13.22 -0.19
C GLY A 161 22.21 13.67 -0.22
N LYS A 162 23.05 13.08 0.65
CA LYS A 162 24.46 13.38 0.74
C LYS A 162 25.28 12.16 0.37
N ILE A 163 26.23 12.31 -0.57
CA ILE A 163 27.18 11.28 -0.97
C ILE A 163 28.58 11.81 -0.72
N ASP A 164 29.41 11.10 0.02
CA ASP A 164 30.81 11.47 0.35
C ASP A 164 30.98 12.93 0.81
N GLY A 165 30.05 13.42 1.63
CA GLY A 165 30.10 14.79 2.07
C GLY A 165 29.49 15.79 1.09
N ILE A 166 29.21 15.42 -0.16
CA ILE A 166 28.61 16.26 -1.21
C ILE A 166 27.09 16.10 -1.19
N ASN A 167 26.39 17.24 -1.14
CA ASN A 167 24.93 17.23 -1.24
C ASN A 167 24.54 17.02 -2.71
N TYR A 168 23.78 15.97 -2.98
CA TYR A 168 23.11 15.74 -4.24
C TYR A 168 21.65 16.16 -4.11
N SER A 169 21.18 16.91 -5.09
CA SER A 169 19.76 17.24 -5.25
C SER A 169 19.41 17.16 -6.72
N VAL A 170 18.39 16.38 -7.03
CA VAL A 170 17.86 16.25 -8.38
C VAL A 170 16.57 17.04 -8.42
N GLY A 171 16.54 18.14 -9.15
CA GLY A 171 15.42 19.08 -9.16
C GLY A 171 15.52 20.13 -8.06
N ASN A 172 14.51 20.98 -7.99
CA ASN A 172 14.37 22.03 -6.99
C ASN A 172 12.90 22.10 -6.53
N LYS A 173 12.65 22.90 -5.48
CA LYS A 173 11.31 23.01 -4.89
C LYS A 173 10.24 23.48 -5.89
N ASP A 174 10.61 24.40 -6.77
CA ASP A 174 9.68 25.05 -7.69
C ASP A 174 9.43 24.23 -8.96
N ASP A 175 10.23 23.18 -9.19
CA ASP A 175 10.17 22.33 -10.38
C ASP A 175 10.17 20.83 -10.04
N ALA A 176 9.69 20.46 -8.86
CA ALA A 176 9.62 19.05 -8.44
C ALA A 176 8.71 18.18 -9.34
N ILE A 177 7.78 18.80 -10.06
CA ILE A 177 6.94 18.14 -11.05
C ILE A 177 7.74 17.56 -12.23
N ASN A 178 8.88 18.18 -12.59
CA ASN A 178 9.79 17.74 -13.64
C ASN A 178 11.01 16.99 -13.10
N SER A 179 10.96 16.55 -11.84
CA SER A 179 12.05 15.83 -11.22
C SER A 179 12.43 14.57 -12.01
N SER A 180 13.72 14.33 -12.19
CA SER A 180 14.25 13.09 -12.75
C SER A 180 14.16 11.91 -11.78
N ASN A 181 13.96 12.16 -10.47
CA ASN A 181 13.52 11.14 -9.53
C ASN A 181 12.01 11.01 -9.60
N ARG A 182 11.55 9.91 -10.18
CA ARG A 182 10.15 9.77 -10.54
C ARG A 182 9.59 8.41 -10.14
N THR A 183 8.40 8.44 -9.55
CA THR A 183 7.58 7.26 -9.28
C THR A 183 6.21 7.51 -9.88
N ASP A 184 5.75 6.66 -10.82
CA ASP A 184 4.44 6.91 -11.44
C ASP A 184 3.30 6.46 -10.51
N ILE A 185 3.43 5.28 -9.89
CA ILE A 185 2.45 4.77 -8.92
C ILE A 185 3.18 4.28 -7.67
N ALA A 186 2.75 4.72 -6.50
CA ALA A 186 3.22 4.25 -5.21
C ALA A 186 2.08 3.56 -4.46
N ASN A 187 2.17 2.25 -4.32
CA ASN A 187 1.23 1.41 -3.57
C ASN A 187 1.84 1.04 -2.22
N ILE A 188 1.19 1.42 -1.15
CA ILE A 188 1.64 1.16 0.22
C ILE A 188 0.51 0.52 1.00
N VAL A 189 0.76 -0.66 1.54
CA VAL A 189 -0.17 -1.37 2.41
C VAL A 189 0.51 -1.65 3.74
N ILE A 190 -0.05 -1.13 4.81
CA ILE A 190 0.36 -1.39 6.19
C ILE A 190 -0.75 -2.20 6.85
N SER A 191 -0.50 -3.49 7.05
CA SER A 191 -1.42 -4.41 7.72
C SER A 191 -0.89 -4.89 9.08
N GLY A 192 0.23 -4.32 9.54
CA GLY A 192 0.84 -4.61 10.83
C GLY A 192 2.20 -3.95 10.98
N GLY A 193 2.87 -4.25 12.11
CA GLY A 193 4.19 -3.72 12.42
C GLY A 193 4.16 -2.34 13.08
N LYS A 194 5.35 -1.72 13.16
CA LYS A 194 5.55 -0.45 13.84
C LYS A 194 6.35 0.54 12.99
N ILE A 195 5.83 1.76 12.85
CA ILE A 195 6.53 2.89 12.23
C ILE A 195 6.71 3.96 13.32
N THR A 196 7.97 4.40 13.54
CA THR A 196 8.29 5.22 14.73
C THR A 196 8.51 6.70 14.46
N TYR A 197 8.63 7.09 13.17
CA TYR A 197 8.82 8.49 12.80
C TYR A 197 7.82 8.97 11.74
N GLY A 198 7.72 8.28 10.58
CA GLY A 198 6.81 8.78 9.55
C GLY A 198 6.52 7.81 8.42
N LEU A 199 5.29 7.91 7.91
CA LEU A 199 4.82 7.25 6.72
C LEU A 199 4.43 8.32 5.70
N PHE A 200 5.11 8.32 4.55
CA PHE A 200 4.92 9.29 3.47
C PHE A 200 4.43 8.55 2.23
N GLY A 201 3.27 8.94 1.70
CA GLY A 201 2.74 8.35 0.49
C GLY A 201 3.64 8.60 -0.72
N GLY A 202 4.08 9.83 -0.90
CA GLY A 202 5.02 10.22 -1.96
C GLY A 202 6.48 10.03 -1.57
N GLY A 203 7.36 10.64 -2.34
CA GLY A 203 8.80 10.60 -2.12
C GLY A 203 9.35 11.82 -1.38
N GLN A 204 10.68 11.92 -1.31
CA GLN A 204 11.40 12.92 -0.53
C GLN A 204 12.35 13.74 -1.41
N GLY A 205 12.61 15.00 -1.00
CA GLY A 205 13.67 15.83 -1.54
C GLY A 205 13.46 16.24 -3.00
N TYR A 206 12.32 16.82 -3.35
CA TYR A 206 11.94 17.26 -4.70
C TYR A 206 11.70 16.13 -5.71
N SER A 207 11.37 14.95 -5.23
CA SER A 207 10.93 13.85 -6.08
C SER A 207 9.51 14.10 -6.64
N TYR A 208 9.21 13.48 -7.77
CA TYR A 208 7.86 13.39 -8.30
C TYR A 208 7.22 12.05 -7.95
N THR A 209 5.97 12.07 -7.51
CA THR A 209 5.12 10.88 -7.38
C THR A 209 3.79 11.14 -8.09
N GLY A 210 3.42 10.31 -9.03
CA GLY A 210 2.16 10.44 -9.77
C GLY A 210 0.97 10.10 -8.88
N ASN A 211 0.72 8.81 -8.69
CA ASN A 211 -0.42 8.36 -7.90
C ASN A 211 0.05 7.63 -6.64
N VAL A 212 -0.48 8.01 -5.49
CA VAL A 212 -0.29 7.31 -4.22
C VAL A 212 -1.55 6.53 -3.88
N ASN A 213 -1.42 5.23 -3.61
CA ASN A 213 -2.44 4.39 -3.01
C ASN A 213 -1.92 3.92 -1.65
N LEU A 214 -2.39 4.54 -0.57
CA LEU A 214 -1.99 4.23 0.79
C LEU A 214 -3.15 3.59 1.54
N THR A 215 -2.95 2.37 2.02
CA THR A 215 -3.90 1.67 2.88
C THR A 215 -3.24 1.33 4.22
N ILE A 216 -3.88 1.71 5.32
CA ILE A 216 -3.51 1.30 6.67
C ILE A 216 -4.69 0.54 7.25
N SER A 217 -4.54 -0.78 7.39
CA SER A 217 -5.57 -1.65 7.97
C SER A 217 -5.26 -2.09 9.41
N ASP A 218 -3.99 -2.04 9.80
CA ASP A 218 -3.51 -2.28 11.17
C ASP A 218 -2.09 -1.69 11.33
N GLY A 219 -1.52 -1.75 12.54
CA GLY A 219 -0.17 -1.31 12.86
C GLY A 219 -0.12 -0.25 13.96
N ASP A 220 1.09 -0.11 14.54
CA ASP A 220 1.40 0.88 15.57
C ASP A 220 2.19 2.04 14.91
N LEU A 221 1.49 3.11 14.58
CA LEU A 221 2.05 4.36 14.09
C LEU A 221 1.95 5.45 15.20
N ASN A 222 1.91 5.01 16.45
CA ASN A 222 1.87 5.89 17.59
C ASN A 222 3.25 6.58 17.78
N GLY A 223 3.26 7.91 17.77
CA GLY A 223 4.47 8.73 17.75
C GLY A 223 4.97 9.10 16.34
N SER A 224 4.26 8.71 15.29
CA SER A 224 4.65 8.98 13.92
C SER A 224 3.66 9.90 13.20
N TYR A 225 4.15 10.50 12.10
CA TYR A 225 3.34 11.26 11.14
C TYR A 225 2.93 10.36 9.98
N VAL A 226 1.67 10.40 9.59
CA VAL A 226 1.17 9.82 8.35
C VAL A 226 0.82 10.95 7.40
N THR A 227 1.38 10.93 6.20
CA THR A 227 1.22 11.98 5.21
C THR A 227 0.81 11.38 3.86
N ALA A 228 -0.26 11.90 3.27
CA ALA A 228 -0.73 11.43 1.95
C ALA A 228 0.28 11.74 0.84
N GLY A 229 0.86 12.93 0.85
CA GLY A 229 1.93 13.34 -0.05
C GLY A 229 3.32 12.93 0.41
N GLY A 230 4.33 13.46 -0.27
CA GLY A 230 5.73 13.27 0.08
C GLY A 230 6.26 14.30 1.07
N SER A 231 7.53 14.12 1.48
CA SER A 231 8.28 15.13 2.24
C SER A 231 9.16 15.94 1.29
N ASN A 232 8.82 17.21 1.05
CA ASN A 232 9.43 18.12 0.07
C ASN A 232 9.31 17.69 -1.41
N GLY A 233 8.48 16.69 -1.75
CA GLY A 233 8.25 16.25 -3.12
C GLY A 233 6.96 16.81 -3.71
N TYR A 234 6.72 16.50 -4.98
CA TYR A 234 5.46 16.74 -5.66
C TYR A 234 4.68 15.43 -5.75
N THR A 235 3.43 15.44 -5.34
CA THR A 235 2.50 14.31 -5.49
C THR A 235 1.29 14.76 -6.28
N GLU A 236 1.02 14.09 -7.42
CA GLU A 236 -0.09 14.47 -8.31
C GLU A 236 -1.44 14.08 -7.70
N SER A 237 -1.56 12.85 -7.23
CA SER A 237 -2.78 12.40 -6.57
C SER A 237 -2.50 11.42 -5.44
N ALA A 238 -3.38 11.40 -4.43
CA ALA A 238 -3.31 10.43 -3.35
C ALA A 238 -4.69 9.87 -3.02
N ASN A 239 -4.76 8.55 -2.93
CA ASN A 239 -5.88 7.78 -2.40
C ASN A 239 -5.45 7.17 -1.07
N VAL A 240 -6.04 7.60 0.03
CA VAL A 240 -5.68 7.15 1.38
C VAL A 240 -6.86 6.47 2.04
N LYS A 241 -6.64 5.25 2.51
CA LYS A 241 -7.62 4.44 3.25
C LYS A 241 -7.07 4.12 4.63
N LEU A 242 -7.70 4.62 5.67
CA LEU A 242 -7.34 4.40 7.07
C LEU A 242 -8.45 3.52 7.69
N THR A 243 -8.30 2.19 7.55
CA THR A 243 -9.34 1.22 7.97
C THR A 243 -9.03 0.55 9.30
N GLY A 244 -7.85 0.82 9.88
CA GLY A 244 -7.42 0.31 11.18
C GLY A 244 -6.12 0.97 11.63
N GLY A 245 -5.49 0.39 12.67
CA GLY A 245 -4.24 0.88 13.24
C GLY A 245 -4.39 2.09 14.16
N LYS A 246 -3.25 2.44 14.81
CA LYS A 246 -3.14 3.59 15.72
C LYS A 246 -2.20 4.61 15.11
N ILE A 247 -2.67 5.83 14.92
CA ILE A 247 -1.94 6.93 14.26
C ILE A 247 -1.87 8.12 15.19
N SER A 248 -0.66 8.61 15.51
CA SER A 248 -0.53 9.83 16.30
C SER A 248 -0.97 11.06 15.53
N VAL A 249 -0.41 11.27 14.33
CA VAL A 249 -0.73 12.46 13.55
C VAL A 249 -0.96 12.05 12.10
N TYR A 250 -2.13 12.35 11.59
CA TYR A 250 -2.40 12.35 10.15
C TYR A 250 -2.41 13.79 9.65
N GLN A 251 -1.74 14.03 8.53
CA GLN A 251 -1.78 15.28 7.78
C GLN A 251 -1.69 14.98 6.27
N ALA A 252 -2.44 15.71 5.44
CA ALA A 252 -2.42 15.43 4.01
C ALA A 252 -1.07 15.80 3.37
N VAL A 253 -0.43 16.85 3.84
CA VAL A 253 0.85 17.35 3.33
C VAL A 253 1.78 17.78 4.46
N ASN A 254 3.09 17.66 4.24
CA ASN A 254 4.11 18.21 5.14
C ASN A 254 4.80 19.44 4.51
N ARG A 255 5.75 19.26 3.59
CA ARG A 255 6.56 20.36 3.01
C ARG A 255 6.55 20.41 1.49
N GLY A 256 5.95 19.42 0.84
CA GLY A 256 5.86 19.32 -0.61
C GLY A 256 4.56 19.90 -1.17
N THR A 257 4.24 19.48 -2.38
CA THR A 257 2.96 19.78 -3.03
C THR A 257 2.16 18.50 -3.18
N LEU A 258 0.90 18.53 -2.80
CA LEU A 258 -0.10 17.52 -3.06
C LEU A 258 -1.20 18.15 -3.91
N ASN A 259 -1.32 17.75 -5.17
CA ASN A 259 -2.28 18.38 -6.07
C ASN A 259 -3.71 17.96 -5.71
N THR A 260 -3.99 16.65 -5.67
CA THR A 260 -5.32 16.15 -5.29
C THR A 260 -5.23 15.02 -4.28
N ALA A 261 -6.21 14.90 -3.38
CA ALA A 261 -6.31 13.74 -2.51
C ALA A 261 -7.75 13.34 -2.20
N THR A 262 -7.96 12.04 -2.04
CA THR A 262 -9.16 11.46 -1.42
C THR A 262 -8.74 10.67 -0.20
N ILE A 263 -9.25 11.03 0.97
CA ILE A 263 -8.93 10.43 2.24
C ILE A 263 -10.19 9.76 2.80
N LYS A 264 -10.10 8.48 3.17
CA LYS A 264 -11.19 7.73 3.83
C LYS A 264 -10.72 7.24 5.19
N VAL A 265 -11.44 7.59 6.24
CA VAL A 265 -11.23 7.07 7.61
C VAL A 265 -12.37 6.13 7.93
N ALA A 266 -12.08 4.84 8.07
CA ALA A 266 -13.09 3.80 8.23
C ALA A 266 -12.68 2.73 9.27
N GLY A 267 -12.14 3.15 10.43
CA GLY A 267 -11.80 2.22 11.52
C GLY A 267 -10.55 2.59 12.33
N SER A 268 -9.69 3.48 11.83
CA SER A 268 -8.47 3.88 12.53
C SER A 268 -8.73 4.68 13.81
N SER A 269 -7.79 4.59 14.75
CA SER A 269 -7.71 5.48 15.93
C SER A 269 -6.62 6.52 15.69
N ILE A 270 -6.99 7.80 15.67
CA ILE A 270 -6.12 8.92 15.29
C ILE A 270 -6.15 9.99 16.37
N ASP A 271 -4.99 10.34 16.94
CA ASP A 271 -4.92 11.36 17.99
C ASP A 271 -5.12 12.77 17.40
N LYS A 272 -4.45 13.09 16.29
CA LYS A 272 -4.60 14.37 15.59
C LYS A 272 -4.81 14.14 14.10
N PHE A 273 -5.90 14.64 13.57
CA PHE A 273 -6.22 14.60 12.15
C PHE A 273 -6.31 16.01 11.58
N TYR A 274 -5.40 16.35 10.68
CA TYR A 274 -5.41 17.58 9.92
C TYR A 274 -5.83 17.28 8.47
N VAL A 275 -6.89 17.95 8.01
CA VAL A 275 -7.32 17.88 6.60
C VAL A 275 -6.19 18.36 5.68
N GLY A 276 -5.53 19.46 6.07
CA GLY A 276 -4.33 19.98 5.43
C GLY A 276 -3.02 19.56 6.09
N GLY A 277 -2.07 20.46 6.20
CA GLY A 277 -0.85 20.31 6.97
C GLY A 277 -1.07 20.64 8.44
N GLU A 278 -0.20 20.14 9.32
CA GLU A 278 -0.26 20.40 10.77
C GLU A 278 -0.14 21.89 11.09
N THR A 279 -0.98 22.39 11.99
CA THR A 279 -1.00 23.81 12.39
C THR A 279 0.00 24.18 13.47
N GLU A 280 0.41 23.21 14.29
CA GLU A 280 1.31 23.43 15.43
C GLU A 280 2.77 23.60 15.00
N ASP A 281 3.18 22.99 13.89
CA ASP A 281 4.53 23.11 13.35
C ASP A 281 4.58 24.12 12.20
N LYS A 282 5.09 25.34 12.49
CA LYS A 282 5.27 26.39 11.48
C LYS A 282 6.25 26.03 10.34
N SER A 283 6.98 24.92 10.45
CA SER A 283 7.84 24.42 9.36
C SER A 283 7.05 23.64 8.31
N VAL A 284 5.79 23.31 8.57
CA VAL A 284 4.87 22.69 7.62
C VAL A 284 4.41 23.75 6.63
N THR A 285 5.02 23.75 5.45
CA THR A 285 4.77 24.72 4.35
C THR A 285 4.27 24.03 3.09
N GLY A 286 3.71 22.83 3.23
CA GLY A 286 3.21 22.07 2.11
C GLY A 286 1.99 22.71 1.47
N VAL A 287 1.84 22.56 0.16
CA VAL A 287 0.74 23.11 -0.63
C VAL A 287 -0.23 21.99 -0.97
N ILE A 288 -1.52 22.24 -0.77
CA ILE A 288 -2.61 21.37 -1.20
C ILE A 288 -3.55 22.18 -2.09
N ASN A 289 -3.90 21.60 -3.24
CA ASN A 289 -4.86 22.26 -4.14
C ASN A 289 -6.28 21.76 -3.92
N ASN A 290 -6.50 20.44 -3.89
CA ASN A 290 -7.83 19.87 -3.67
C ASN A 290 -7.79 18.64 -2.76
N ILE A 291 -8.75 18.53 -1.85
CA ILE A 291 -8.87 17.37 -0.97
C ILE A 291 -10.34 17.03 -0.69
N ASN A 292 -10.64 15.73 -0.77
CA ASN A 292 -11.91 15.16 -0.34
C ASN A 292 -11.66 14.23 0.85
N THR A 293 -12.20 14.56 2.02
CA THR A 293 -12.06 13.75 3.23
C THR A 293 -13.41 13.15 3.62
N HIS A 294 -13.44 11.82 3.78
CA HIS A 294 -14.60 11.05 4.17
C HIS A 294 -14.36 10.37 5.51
N LEU A 295 -15.01 10.88 6.56
CA LEU A 295 -14.92 10.36 7.93
C LEU A 295 -16.08 9.39 8.15
N ILE A 296 -15.82 8.09 8.02
CA ILE A 296 -16.86 7.05 7.96
C ILE A 296 -17.07 6.39 9.33
N SER A 297 -15.99 5.88 9.92
CA SER A 297 -16.01 5.25 11.25
C SER A 297 -14.62 5.30 11.89
N GLY A 298 -14.51 4.92 13.16
CA GLY A 298 -13.28 5.00 13.94
C GLY A 298 -13.28 6.12 14.98
N ASN A 299 -12.11 6.47 15.50
CA ASN A 299 -11.98 7.48 16.53
C ASN A 299 -10.96 8.54 16.11
N ILE A 300 -11.33 9.81 16.19
CA ILE A 300 -10.43 10.94 16.03
C ILE A 300 -10.49 11.76 17.33
N GLU A 301 -9.36 11.93 18.03
CA GLU A 301 -9.34 12.73 19.24
C GLU A 301 -9.43 14.22 18.91
N ASN A 302 -8.60 14.71 17.98
CA ASN A 302 -8.59 16.10 17.57
C ASN A 302 -8.70 16.20 16.03
N LEU A 303 -9.77 16.78 15.53
CA LEU A 303 -10.00 17.05 14.11
C LEU A 303 -9.83 18.55 13.85
N ASP A 304 -8.96 18.89 12.90
CA ASP A 304 -8.64 20.28 12.52
C ASP A 304 -8.55 20.42 11.00
N SER A 305 -8.85 21.62 10.48
CA SER A 305 -8.72 21.91 9.06
C SER A 305 -7.26 21.88 8.57
N GLY A 306 -6.32 22.27 9.43
CA GLY A 306 -4.92 22.35 9.06
C GLY A 306 -4.57 23.54 8.17
N THR A 307 -3.42 23.48 7.51
CA THR A 307 -2.88 24.55 6.69
C THR A 307 -2.56 24.11 5.26
N SER A 308 -2.55 25.06 4.33
CA SER A 308 -1.91 24.96 3.02
C SER A 308 -0.94 26.13 2.89
N ASN A 309 0.33 25.85 2.60
CA ASN A 309 1.42 26.84 2.57
C ASN A 309 1.49 27.69 3.86
N GLY A 310 1.30 27.03 5.02
CA GLY A 310 1.32 27.68 6.33
C GLY A 310 0.11 28.57 6.64
N THR A 311 -0.87 28.66 5.76
CA THR A 311 -2.12 29.40 5.95
C THR A 311 -3.24 28.43 6.32
N PRO A 312 -4.05 28.72 7.37
CA PRO A 312 -5.21 27.88 7.70
C PRO A 312 -6.14 27.72 6.50
N ILE A 313 -6.56 26.49 6.21
CA ILE A 313 -7.54 26.23 5.15
C ILE A 313 -8.96 26.40 5.68
N THR A 314 -9.85 26.85 4.80
CA THR A 314 -11.29 26.90 5.09
C THR A 314 -11.92 25.70 4.41
N ILE A 315 -12.67 24.92 5.19
CA ILE A 315 -13.44 23.81 4.63
C ILE A 315 -14.62 24.39 3.84
N ASP A 316 -14.65 24.08 2.55
CA ASP A 316 -15.67 24.51 1.59
C ASP A 316 -16.06 23.35 0.66
N ASP A 317 -17.05 23.59 -0.21
CA ASP A 317 -17.51 22.58 -1.17
C ASP A 317 -16.74 22.60 -2.51
N GLU A 318 -15.75 23.46 -2.67
CA GLU A 318 -14.99 23.61 -3.91
C GLU A 318 -13.67 22.84 -3.85
N ASN A 319 -12.79 23.19 -2.91
CA ASN A 319 -11.42 22.65 -2.87
C ASN A 319 -11.16 21.72 -1.68
N TYR A 320 -11.80 21.99 -0.53
CA TYR A 320 -11.54 21.29 0.72
C TYR A 320 -12.86 20.72 1.31
N LYS A 321 -13.20 19.50 0.90
CA LYS A 321 -14.47 18.86 1.29
C LYS A 321 -14.26 17.93 2.45
N VAL A 322 -15.13 18.01 3.45
CA VAL A 322 -15.18 17.06 4.56
C VAL A 322 -16.60 16.55 4.73
N THR A 323 -16.77 15.24 4.62
CA THR A 323 -18.02 14.56 4.91
C THR A 323 -17.86 13.62 6.10
N ALA A 324 -18.87 13.46 6.91
CA ALA A 324 -18.81 12.57 8.07
C ALA A 324 -20.12 11.80 8.26
N THR A 325 -20.02 10.53 8.59
CA THR A 325 -21.15 9.72 9.06
C THR A 325 -21.38 9.90 10.55
N ASN A 326 -22.49 9.35 11.07
CA ASN A 326 -22.76 9.33 12.51
C ASN A 326 -21.93 8.28 13.27
N SER A 327 -21.26 7.37 12.56
CA SER A 327 -20.43 6.30 13.16
C SER A 327 -19.02 6.73 13.54
N ILE A 328 -18.51 7.86 12.98
CA ILE A 328 -17.21 8.41 13.38
C ILE A 328 -17.31 9.10 14.74
N LYS A 329 -16.42 8.78 15.65
CA LYS A 329 -16.31 9.45 16.96
C LYS A 329 -15.23 10.52 16.90
N ILE A 330 -15.61 11.77 17.16
CA ILE A 330 -14.68 12.90 17.20
C ILE A 330 -14.80 13.56 18.58
N THR A 331 -13.71 13.60 19.34
CA THR A 331 -13.71 14.18 20.67
C THR A 331 -13.65 15.71 20.60
N ASN A 332 -12.70 16.26 19.88
CA ASN A 332 -12.51 17.69 19.71
C ASN A 332 -12.64 18.02 18.20
N ASN A 333 -13.73 18.70 17.83
CA ASN A 333 -13.99 19.05 16.44
C ASN A 333 -13.79 20.56 16.24
N ASN A 334 -12.66 20.93 15.63
CA ASN A 334 -12.30 22.32 15.32
C ASN A 334 -12.78 22.78 13.93
N LEU A 335 -13.44 21.91 13.15
CA LEU A 335 -14.04 22.31 11.86
C LEU A 335 -15.37 23.05 12.02
N GLY A 336 -15.95 23.06 13.22
CA GLY A 336 -17.28 23.63 13.44
C GLY A 336 -18.37 22.87 12.70
N SER A 337 -19.27 23.61 12.01
CA SER A 337 -20.38 23.04 11.20
C SER A 337 -19.99 22.78 9.74
N SER A 338 -18.74 22.96 9.34
CA SER A 338 -18.31 22.93 7.94
C SER A 338 -18.21 21.51 7.34
N LYS A 339 -18.59 20.47 8.07
CA LYS A 339 -18.64 19.10 7.54
C LYS A 339 -20.07 18.74 7.12
N SER A 340 -20.20 18.12 5.94
CA SER A 340 -21.47 17.59 5.45
C SER A 340 -21.77 16.23 6.07
N ALA A 341 -23.00 16.03 6.59
CA ALA A 341 -23.42 14.75 7.12
C ALA A 341 -23.77 13.79 5.99
N ILE A 342 -23.28 12.56 6.08
CA ILE A 342 -23.64 11.45 5.19
C ILE A 342 -24.14 10.29 6.04
N ASP A 343 -25.29 9.74 5.69
CA ASP A 343 -25.74 8.43 6.16
C ASP A 343 -25.63 7.42 5.01
N TYR A 344 -25.32 6.17 5.33
CA TYR A 344 -25.24 5.12 4.34
C TYR A 344 -25.77 3.80 4.89
N ASP A 345 -26.20 2.94 3.99
CA ASP A 345 -26.50 1.54 4.27
C ASP A 345 -26.07 0.68 3.08
N PHE A 346 -25.98 -0.63 3.28
CA PHE A 346 -25.80 -1.56 2.19
C PHE A 346 -26.71 -2.77 2.33
N SER A 347 -27.04 -3.37 1.20
CA SER A 347 -27.84 -4.58 1.15
C SER A 347 -27.14 -5.62 0.27
N VAL A 348 -27.32 -6.88 0.64
CA VAL A 348 -26.93 -8.02 -0.18
C VAL A 348 -28.21 -8.72 -0.60
N PRO A 349 -28.64 -8.61 -1.87
CA PRO A 349 -29.91 -9.17 -2.32
C PRO A 349 -29.99 -10.70 -2.18
N THR A 350 -28.88 -11.39 -2.43
CA THR A 350 -28.83 -12.86 -2.35
C THR A 350 -28.37 -13.30 -0.97
N LYS A 351 -29.29 -13.79 -0.14
CA LYS A 351 -28.99 -14.25 1.22
C LYS A 351 -28.53 -15.70 1.31
N ASN A 352 -28.84 -16.51 0.31
CA ASN A 352 -28.47 -17.93 0.26
C ASN A 352 -27.81 -18.22 -1.09
N ILE A 353 -26.56 -18.60 -1.05
CA ILE A 353 -25.76 -18.96 -2.21
C ILE A 353 -25.59 -20.47 -2.28
N LYS A 354 -25.80 -21.06 -3.46
CA LYS A 354 -25.55 -22.45 -3.72
C LYS A 354 -24.44 -22.57 -4.78
N LEU A 355 -23.38 -23.27 -4.44
CA LEU A 355 -22.24 -23.49 -5.31
C LEU A 355 -21.98 -25.00 -5.47
N PHE A 356 -21.34 -25.34 -6.55
CA PHE A 356 -20.66 -26.62 -6.68
C PHE A 356 -19.19 -26.48 -6.25
N VAL A 357 -18.55 -27.58 -5.91
CA VAL A 357 -17.10 -27.60 -5.67
C VAL A 357 -16.36 -27.04 -6.89
N ASN A 358 -15.43 -26.14 -6.68
CA ASN A 358 -14.68 -25.33 -7.68
C ASN A 358 -15.53 -24.34 -8.49
N GLN A 359 -16.76 -24.07 -8.12
CA GLN A 359 -17.56 -23.02 -8.73
C GLN A 359 -17.31 -21.70 -8.00
N ASN A 360 -17.21 -20.62 -8.78
CA ASN A 360 -17.04 -19.25 -8.30
C ASN A 360 -18.33 -18.45 -8.47
N MET A 361 -18.62 -17.57 -7.53
CA MET A 361 -19.71 -16.60 -7.61
C MET A 361 -19.29 -15.29 -6.93
N LYS A 362 -19.57 -14.16 -7.58
CA LYS A 362 -19.36 -12.84 -6.99
C LYS A 362 -20.55 -12.43 -6.12
N ILE A 363 -20.27 -11.92 -4.92
CA ILE A 363 -21.26 -11.30 -4.06
C ILE A 363 -21.63 -9.94 -4.64
N GLU A 364 -22.91 -9.70 -4.85
CA GLU A 364 -23.43 -8.39 -5.19
C GLU A 364 -23.85 -7.68 -3.91
N ALA A 365 -23.21 -6.57 -3.58
CA ALA A 365 -23.57 -5.68 -2.50
C ALA A 365 -23.95 -4.31 -3.08
N ILE A 366 -25.05 -3.73 -2.62
CA ILE A 366 -25.57 -2.46 -3.11
C ILE A 366 -25.51 -1.46 -1.96
N VAL A 367 -24.73 -0.39 -2.13
CA VAL A 367 -24.65 0.73 -1.20
C VAL A 367 -25.74 1.75 -1.54
N THR A 368 -26.32 2.35 -0.52
CA THR A 368 -27.21 3.49 -0.61
C THR A 368 -26.74 4.59 0.34
N THR A 369 -26.81 5.84 -0.09
CA THR A 369 -26.40 7.00 0.71
C THR A 369 -27.48 8.06 0.82
N ASN A 370 -27.45 8.83 1.90
CA ASN A 370 -28.29 10.00 2.09
C ASN A 370 -27.42 11.19 2.60
N PRO A 371 -27.24 12.25 1.82
CA PRO A 371 -27.74 12.42 0.45
C PRO A 371 -27.16 11.41 -0.54
N ALA A 372 -27.88 11.14 -1.63
CA ALA A 372 -27.43 10.25 -2.70
C ALA A 372 -26.22 10.84 -3.45
N GLY A 373 -25.44 9.97 -4.12
CA GLY A 373 -24.28 10.38 -4.92
C GLY A 373 -22.92 10.17 -4.20
N TYR A 374 -22.91 9.53 -3.04
CA TYR A 374 -21.69 9.18 -2.29
C TYR A 374 -21.45 7.67 -2.23
N GLU A 375 -22.18 6.85 -3.00
CA GLU A 375 -22.09 5.38 -2.98
C GLU A 375 -20.68 4.89 -3.27
N GLU A 376 -19.96 5.52 -4.21
CA GLU A 376 -18.57 5.22 -4.56
C GLU A 376 -17.60 5.36 -3.37
N VAL A 377 -17.92 6.23 -2.39
CA VAL A 377 -17.08 6.40 -1.18
C VAL A 377 -17.00 5.11 -0.38
N PHE A 378 -18.05 4.29 -0.44
CA PHE A 378 -18.20 3.08 0.37
C PHE A 378 -17.92 1.79 -0.41
N ASN A 379 -17.95 1.81 -1.74
CA ASN A 379 -17.82 0.60 -2.56
C ASN A 379 -16.48 -0.14 -2.37
N ASP A 380 -15.40 0.58 -2.09
CA ASP A 380 -14.08 0.00 -1.89
C ASP A 380 -13.72 -0.26 -0.40
N LEU A 381 -14.71 -0.16 0.49
CA LEU A 381 -14.57 -0.47 1.92
C LEU A 381 -15.12 -1.86 2.28
N PHE A 382 -15.59 -2.62 1.30
CA PHE A 382 -16.04 -3.98 1.57
C PHE A 382 -14.88 -4.88 1.98
N SER A 383 -15.13 -5.68 3.00
CA SER A 383 -14.28 -6.80 3.38
C SER A 383 -15.12 -8.04 3.59
N TYR A 384 -14.54 -9.19 3.30
CA TYR A 384 -15.22 -10.46 3.29
C TYR A 384 -14.47 -11.45 4.16
N SER A 385 -15.20 -12.28 4.88
CA SER A 385 -14.65 -13.40 5.61
C SER A 385 -15.63 -14.57 5.60
N VAL A 386 -15.13 -15.79 5.69
CA VAL A 386 -15.93 -17.00 5.75
C VAL A 386 -15.70 -17.70 7.09
N ASP A 387 -16.74 -18.30 7.66
CA ASP A 387 -16.64 -18.99 8.95
C ASP A 387 -15.84 -20.30 8.86
N ASP A 388 -15.94 -21.01 7.72
CA ASP A 388 -15.22 -22.28 7.49
C ASP A 388 -14.62 -22.31 6.07
N GLU A 389 -13.32 -22.04 5.99
CA GLU A 389 -12.55 -22.02 4.75
C GLU A 389 -12.40 -23.43 4.13
N SER A 390 -12.62 -24.49 4.88
CA SER A 390 -12.62 -25.85 4.33
C SER A 390 -13.84 -26.14 3.45
N ILE A 391 -14.92 -25.34 3.57
CA ILE A 391 -16.16 -25.49 2.80
C ILE A 391 -16.22 -24.49 1.65
N ALA A 392 -15.87 -23.22 1.90
CA ALA A 392 -15.82 -22.18 0.89
C ALA A 392 -14.72 -21.15 1.24
N GLU A 393 -14.15 -20.53 0.23
CA GLU A 393 -13.22 -19.41 0.36
C GLU A 393 -13.83 -18.15 -0.25
N VAL A 394 -13.46 -16.97 0.25
CA VAL A 394 -13.84 -15.68 -0.33
C VAL A 394 -12.60 -14.81 -0.47
N ASN A 395 -12.42 -14.16 -1.63
CA ASN A 395 -11.31 -13.24 -1.85
C ASN A 395 -11.70 -11.77 -1.56
N GLU A 396 -10.73 -10.87 -1.67
CA GLU A 396 -10.91 -9.43 -1.44
C GLU A 396 -11.92 -8.77 -2.40
N ASP A 397 -12.11 -9.34 -3.59
CA ASP A 397 -13.10 -8.87 -4.57
C ASP A 397 -14.53 -9.37 -4.30
N GLY A 398 -14.74 -10.15 -3.22
CA GLY A 398 -16.01 -10.76 -2.88
C GLY A 398 -16.40 -11.92 -3.78
N ILE A 399 -15.42 -12.62 -4.37
CA ILE A 399 -15.64 -13.83 -5.15
C ILE A 399 -15.56 -15.03 -4.20
N ILE A 400 -16.69 -15.75 -4.05
CA ILE A 400 -16.78 -16.97 -3.28
C ILE A 400 -16.43 -18.16 -4.17
N THR A 401 -15.60 -19.05 -3.67
CA THR A 401 -15.23 -20.33 -4.30
C THR A 401 -15.68 -21.51 -3.42
N GLY A 402 -16.43 -22.46 -3.97
CA GLY A 402 -16.77 -23.68 -3.26
C GLY A 402 -15.57 -24.63 -3.16
N VAL A 403 -15.17 -25.01 -1.93
CA VAL A 403 -13.99 -25.88 -1.66
C VAL A 403 -14.40 -27.32 -1.45
N SER A 404 -15.32 -27.57 -0.55
CA SER A 404 -15.83 -28.91 -0.26
C SER A 404 -17.32 -28.88 0.10
N LYS A 405 -17.97 -30.08 0.01
CA LYS A 405 -19.40 -30.21 0.35
C LYS A 405 -19.66 -29.82 1.81
N GLY A 406 -20.59 -28.92 2.02
CA GLY A 406 -20.99 -28.45 3.36
C GLY A 406 -21.83 -27.17 3.31
N THR A 407 -22.02 -26.58 4.47
CA THR A 407 -22.68 -25.28 4.63
C THR A 407 -21.82 -24.42 5.55
N THR A 408 -21.59 -23.18 5.14
CA THR A 408 -20.85 -22.17 5.91
C THR A 408 -21.52 -20.82 5.73
N SER A 409 -21.05 -19.81 6.46
CA SER A 409 -21.54 -18.44 6.32
C SER A 409 -20.42 -17.52 5.85
N VAL A 410 -20.76 -16.54 5.01
CA VAL A 410 -19.86 -15.45 4.64
C VAL A 410 -20.34 -14.17 5.29
N ILE A 411 -19.43 -13.49 5.97
CA ILE A 411 -19.67 -12.19 6.60
C ILE A 411 -19.13 -11.13 5.65
N ILE A 412 -20.00 -10.19 5.27
CA ILE A 412 -19.70 -9.03 4.44
C ILE A 412 -19.70 -7.80 5.35
N LYS A 413 -18.60 -7.07 5.41
CA LYS A 413 -18.50 -5.83 6.18
C LYS A 413 -18.25 -4.65 5.25
N ASN A 414 -18.80 -3.49 5.65
CA ASN A 414 -18.50 -2.20 5.06
C ASN A 414 -18.44 -1.16 6.18
N GLY A 415 -17.22 -0.77 6.58
CA GLY A 415 -17.00 -0.03 7.82
C GLY A 415 -17.45 -0.82 9.04
N GLU A 416 -18.32 -0.23 9.88
CA GLU A 416 -18.89 -0.89 11.07
C GLU A 416 -20.14 -1.74 10.76
N LYS A 417 -20.69 -1.64 9.56
CA LYS A 417 -21.89 -2.39 9.18
C LYS A 417 -21.50 -3.78 8.68
N ALA A 418 -22.32 -4.79 9.03
CA ALA A 418 -22.08 -6.17 8.61
C ALA A 418 -23.39 -6.85 8.18
N GLN A 419 -23.29 -7.74 7.22
CA GLN A 419 -24.35 -8.66 6.81
C GLN A 419 -23.76 -10.05 6.63
N THR A 420 -24.58 -11.07 6.86
CA THR A 420 -24.20 -12.47 6.71
C THR A 420 -25.06 -13.11 5.63
N ILE A 421 -24.46 -13.97 4.82
CA ILE A 421 -25.12 -14.80 3.84
C ILE A 421 -24.74 -16.26 4.06
N ASP A 422 -25.67 -17.16 3.79
CA ASP A 422 -25.43 -18.60 3.89
C ASP A 422 -24.93 -19.15 2.55
N VAL A 423 -23.91 -19.99 2.61
CA VAL A 423 -23.31 -20.65 1.46
C VAL A 423 -23.43 -22.15 1.62
N THR A 424 -24.05 -22.80 0.65
CA THR A 424 -24.13 -24.26 0.57
C THR A 424 -23.31 -24.74 -0.63
N VAL A 425 -22.32 -25.55 -0.37
CA VAL A 425 -21.50 -26.19 -1.41
C VAL A 425 -21.95 -27.63 -1.59
N THR A 426 -22.22 -28.02 -2.83
CA THR A 426 -22.66 -29.38 -3.19
C THR A 426 -21.68 -30.04 -4.14
N ASP A 427 -21.65 -31.36 -4.09
CA ASP A 427 -20.78 -32.15 -4.94
C ASP A 427 -21.46 -32.41 -6.30
N LEU A 428 -20.79 -31.99 -7.37
CA LEU A 428 -21.30 -32.10 -8.75
C LEU A 428 -21.12 -33.51 -9.32
N GLN A 429 -20.30 -34.37 -8.68
CA GLN A 429 -19.88 -35.63 -9.27
C GLN A 429 -21.03 -36.59 -9.53
N LEU A 430 -21.99 -36.67 -8.62
CA LEU A 430 -23.12 -37.58 -8.78
C LEU A 430 -24.05 -37.18 -9.92
N LEU A 431 -24.34 -35.92 -10.10
CA LEU A 431 -25.23 -35.46 -11.18
C LEU A 431 -24.59 -35.59 -12.56
N ASN A 432 -23.32 -35.24 -12.69
CA ASN A 432 -22.59 -35.37 -13.95
C ASN A 432 -22.35 -36.83 -14.35
N ILE A 433 -22.06 -37.70 -13.39
CA ILE A 433 -21.94 -39.14 -13.63
C ILE A 433 -23.30 -39.68 -14.08
N PHE A 434 -24.39 -39.29 -13.42
CA PHE A 434 -25.74 -39.74 -13.82
C PHE A 434 -26.13 -39.22 -15.20
N LEU A 435 -25.87 -37.98 -15.54
CA LEU A 435 -26.09 -37.43 -16.89
C LEU A 435 -25.21 -38.12 -17.93
N LEU A 436 -23.94 -38.39 -17.62
CA LEU A 436 -23.02 -39.09 -18.52
C LEU A 436 -23.49 -40.51 -18.78
N ILE A 437 -23.91 -41.24 -17.72
CA ILE A 437 -24.48 -42.58 -17.84
C ILE A 437 -25.76 -42.55 -18.68
N LEU A 438 -26.64 -41.56 -18.47
CA LEU A 438 -27.87 -41.40 -19.22
C LEU A 438 -27.59 -41.15 -20.72
N VAL A 439 -26.60 -40.31 -21.05
CA VAL A 439 -26.18 -40.04 -22.43
C VAL A 439 -25.58 -41.29 -23.07
N ILE A 440 -24.72 -42.02 -22.35
CA ILE A 440 -24.13 -43.28 -22.85
C ILE A 440 -25.21 -44.34 -23.08
N CYS A 441 -26.17 -44.49 -22.18
CA CYS A 441 -27.28 -45.44 -22.31
C CYS A 441 -28.18 -45.07 -23.51
N THR A 442 -28.49 -43.78 -23.71
CA THR A 442 -29.29 -43.35 -24.85
C THR A 442 -28.56 -43.55 -26.17
N MET A 443 -27.26 -43.26 -26.26
CA MET A 443 -26.45 -43.57 -27.46
C MET A 443 -26.36 -45.04 -27.74
N ALA A 444 -26.24 -45.93 -26.73
CA ALA A 444 -26.24 -47.38 -26.91
C ALA A 444 -27.59 -47.90 -27.43
N ILE A 445 -28.70 -47.37 -26.92
CA ILE A 445 -30.07 -47.72 -27.39
C ILE A 445 -30.22 -47.27 -28.84
N PHE A 446 -29.78 -46.09 -29.25
CA PHE A 446 -29.82 -45.63 -30.63
C PHE A 446 -28.95 -46.52 -31.54
N ALA A 447 -27.76 -46.91 -31.12
CA ALA A 447 -26.90 -47.81 -31.90
C ALA A 447 -27.53 -49.19 -32.12
N ILE A 448 -28.18 -49.75 -31.07
CA ILE A 448 -28.89 -51.03 -31.18
C ILE A 448 -30.09 -50.90 -32.11
N LEU A 449 -30.90 -49.88 -32.00
CA LEU A 449 -32.03 -49.62 -32.89
C LEU A 449 -31.57 -49.43 -34.34
N PHE A 450 -30.46 -48.73 -34.57
CA PHE A 450 -29.88 -48.60 -35.91
C PHE A 450 -29.38 -49.91 -36.50
N ALA A 451 -28.76 -50.77 -35.68
CA ALA A 451 -28.33 -52.08 -36.10
C ALA A 451 -29.50 -53.00 -36.44
N PHE A 452 -30.61 -52.95 -35.70
CA PHE A 452 -31.85 -53.70 -36.01
C PHE A 452 -32.49 -53.23 -37.35
N LEU A 453 -32.59 -51.91 -37.52
CA LEU A 453 -33.08 -51.32 -38.78
C LEU A 453 -32.20 -51.68 -39.99
N TYR A 454 -30.90 -51.78 -39.82
CA TYR A 454 -29.98 -52.18 -40.89
C TYR A 454 -30.05 -53.64 -41.23
N LEU A 455 -30.38 -54.53 -40.23
CA LEU A 455 -30.59 -55.97 -40.45
C LEU A 455 -31.95 -56.28 -41.10
N GLU A 456 -32.96 -55.43 -41.01
CA GLU A 456 -34.24 -55.57 -41.72
C GLU A 456 -34.21 -55.10 -43.15
N ILE A 457 -33.17 -54.38 -43.60
CA ILE A 457 -32.98 -53.84 -44.95
C ILE A 457 -32.07 -54.76 -45.81
N LEU A 458 -31.37 -55.70 -45.22
CA LEU A 458 -30.57 -56.74 -45.88
C LEU A 458 -31.35 -58.03 -46.00
#